data_427724a2a2bf80d403ffcd3081a1f2c8
#
_entry.id   427724a2a2bf80d403ffcd3081a1f2c8
#
_cell.length_a   1.000
_cell.length_b   1.000
_cell.length_c   1.000
_cell.angle_alpha   90.00
_cell.angle_beta   90.00
_cell.angle_gamma   90.00
#
_symmetry.space_group_name_H-M   'P 1'
#
loop_
_entity.id
_entity.type
_entity.pdbx_description
1 polymer ?
#
loop_
_entity_poly.entity_id
_entity_poly.type
_entity_poly.pdbx_seq_one_letter_code
_entity_poly.pdbx_strand_id
1 'polypeptide(L)'
;MNSVLRVDTADIRGQTSALRVAGDMDLATVSVLERTVDEVLSDHRTVILDLTGVTFCDSSGLNTLIRLRRRTQDTGGRLILAAPPPQMMRLLTITGTGSVFAIYGSLAEAWQTHPAPDAPPTA
;
A
#
# COMPACT_ATOMS: atom_id res chain seq x y z
N MET A 1 9.95 14.40 19.27
CA MET A 1 10.08 12.96 18.98
C MET A 1 10.23 12.77 17.48
N ASN A 2 11.13 11.92 17.08
CA ASN A 2 11.32 11.66 15.67
C ASN A 2 10.32 10.60 15.21
N SER A 3 9.59 10.91 14.15
CA SER A 3 8.74 9.93 13.49
C SER A 3 9.60 8.90 12.78
N VAL A 4 9.20 7.64 12.84
CA VAL A 4 9.91 6.53 12.20
C VAL A 4 8.90 5.72 11.39
N LEU A 5 9.31 5.35 10.20
CA LEU A 5 8.54 4.44 9.36
C LEU A 5 9.45 3.31 8.89
N ARG A 6 9.00 2.07 9.03
CA ARG A 6 9.71 0.91 8.52
C ARG A 6 8.88 0.23 7.47
N VAL A 7 9.54 -0.17 6.39
CA VAL A 7 8.89 -0.86 5.27
C VAL A 7 9.74 -2.08 4.94
N ASP A 8 9.18 -3.26 5.13
CA ASP A 8 9.86 -4.53 4.91
C ASP A 8 9.06 -5.41 3.98
N THR A 9 9.72 -6.26 3.20
CA THR A 9 9.04 -7.24 2.39
C THR A 9 8.42 -8.31 3.28
N ALA A 10 7.11 -8.50 3.17
CA ALA A 10 6.39 -9.53 3.91
C ALA A 10 6.32 -10.84 3.12
N ASP A 11 6.05 -10.75 1.81
CA ASP A 11 5.92 -11.94 0.97
C ASP A 11 5.95 -11.52 -0.50
N ILE A 12 6.37 -12.42 -1.37
CA ILE A 12 6.38 -12.21 -2.81
C ILE A 12 5.73 -13.42 -3.47
N ARG A 13 4.75 -13.17 -4.34
CA ARG A 13 4.08 -14.21 -5.12
C ARG A 13 3.93 -13.71 -6.55
N GLY A 14 4.68 -14.33 -7.48
CA GLY A 14 4.67 -13.89 -8.87
C GLY A 14 5.09 -12.44 -9.00
N GLN A 15 4.28 -11.65 -9.69
CA GLN A 15 4.52 -10.23 -9.91
C GLN A 15 3.97 -9.34 -8.78
N THR A 16 3.56 -9.92 -7.67
CA THR A 16 3.02 -9.19 -6.54
C THR A 16 3.96 -9.26 -5.35
N SER A 17 4.33 -8.11 -4.82
CA SER A 17 5.12 -7.99 -3.59
C SER A 17 4.26 -7.38 -2.49
N ALA A 18 4.21 -8.02 -1.34
CA ALA A 18 3.55 -7.48 -0.16
C ALA A 18 4.60 -6.85 0.75
N LEU A 19 4.37 -5.61 1.13
CA LEU A 19 5.24 -4.85 2.01
C LEU A 19 4.53 -4.60 3.33
N ARG A 20 5.24 -4.85 4.43
CA ARG A 20 4.74 -4.52 5.76
C ARG A 20 5.20 -3.11 6.10
N VAL A 21 4.25 -2.24 6.41
CA VAL A 21 4.50 -0.85 6.76
C VAL A 21 4.19 -0.65 8.24
N ALA A 22 5.14 -0.12 8.99
CA ALA A 22 4.97 0.07 10.43
C ALA A 22 5.51 1.43 10.86
N GLY A 23 4.74 2.13 11.67
CA GLY A 23 5.11 3.44 12.22
C GLY A 23 4.23 4.57 11.70
N ASP A 24 4.74 5.78 11.80
CA ASP A 24 4.00 6.98 11.39
C ASP A 24 4.22 7.29 9.92
N MET A 25 3.12 7.53 9.20
CA MET A 25 3.16 7.99 7.81
C MET A 25 2.88 9.49 7.79
N ASP A 26 3.94 10.28 7.80
CA ASP A 26 3.86 11.74 7.78
C ASP A 26 4.90 12.33 6.83
N LEU A 27 4.93 13.66 6.74
CA LEU A 27 5.83 14.34 5.81
C LEU A 27 7.31 13.94 5.99
N ALA A 28 7.70 13.66 7.23
CA ALA A 28 9.09 13.30 7.53
C ALA A 28 9.46 11.87 7.10
N THR A 29 8.47 10.99 6.93
CA THR A 29 8.73 9.56 6.74
C THR A 29 8.31 9.01 5.38
N VAL A 30 7.42 9.70 4.65
CA VAL A 30 6.83 9.14 3.42
C VAL A 30 7.85 8.82 2.34
N SER A 31 9.01 9.47 2.35
CA SER A 31 10.07 9.18 1.37
C SER A 31 10.59 7.75 1.50
N VAL A 32 10.57 7.18 2.69
CA VAL A 32 10.97 5.78 2.92
C VAL A 32 10.03 4.85 2.15
N LEU A 33 8.73 5.09 2.26
CA LEU A 33 7.72 4.28 1.56
C LEU A 33 7.84 4.45 0.05
N GLU A 34 7.97 5.69 -0.43
CA GLU A 34 8.07 5.96 -1.87
C GLU A 34 9.28 5.26 -2.48
N ARG A 35 10.43 5.33 -1.82
CA ARG A 35 11.65 4.71 -2.30
C ARG A 35 11.52 3.19 -2.37
N THR A 36 10.96 2.59 -1.32
CA THR A 36 10.80 1.14 -1.27
C THR A 36 9.82 0.67 -2.35
N VAL A 37 8.71 1.37 -2.54
CA VAL A 37 7.77 1.01 -3.60
C VAL A 37 8.39 1.16 -4.98
N ASP A 38 9.17 2.21 -5.21
CA ASP A 38 9.87 2.40 -6.49
C ASP A 38 10.84 1.25 -6.78
N GLU A 39 11.56 0.80 -5.77
CA GLU A 39 12.46 -0.35 -5.91
C GLU A 39 11.69 -1.62 -6.26
N VAL A 40 10.56 -1.84 -5.62
CA VAL A 40 9.71 -3.00 -5.89
C VAL A 40 9.14 -2.95 -7.31
N LEU A 41 8.72 -1.78 -7.76
CA LEU A 41 8.12 -1.62 -9.08
C LEU A 41 9.11 -1.83 -10.23
N SER A 42 10.41 -1.85 -9.94
CA SER A 42 11.40 -2.20 -10.97
C SER A 42 11.30 -3.67 -11.39
N ASP A 43 10.80 -4.54 -10.50
CA ASP A 43 10.74 -6.00 -10.72
C ASP A 43 9.32 -6.56 -10.64
N HIS A 44 8.37 -5.82 -10.06
CA HIS A 44 7.03 -6.31 -9.77
C HIS A 44 6.01 -5.30 -10.25
N ARG A 45 4.81 -5.77 -10.58
CA ARG A 45 3.73 -4.90 -11.05
C ARG A 45 2.79 -4.48 -9.95
N THR A 46 2.51 -5.37 -9.01
CA THR A 46 1.50 -5.16 -7.99
C THR A 46 2.16 -5.10 -6.62
N VAL A 47 1.73 -4.12 -5.83
CA VAL A 47 2.21 -3.93 -4.46
C VAL A 47 1.01 -4.00 -3.53
N ILE A 48 1.11 -4.85 -2.52
CA ILE A 48 0.17 -4.85 -1.40
C ILE A 48 0.88 -4.19 -0.23
N LEU A 49 0.26 -3.18 0.34
CA LEU A 49 0.76 -2.56 1.56
C LEU A 49 -0.03 -3.10 2.74
N ASP A 50 0.64 -3.86 3.60
CA ASP A 50 0.06 -4.30 4.87
C ASP A 50 0.24 -3.16 5.87
N LEU A 51 -0.85 -2.50 6.19
CA LEU A 51 -0.86 -1.28 7.00
C LEU A 51 -1.20 -1.55 8.47
N THR A 52 -1.23 -2.82 8.87
CA THR A 52 -1.56 -3.21 10.26
C THR A 52 -0.70 -2.48 11.27
N GLY A 53 0.58 -2.29 10.97
CA GLY A 53 1.54 -1.68 11.88
C GLY A 53 1.61 -0.15 11.82
N VAL A 54 0.78 0.49 11.00
CA VAL A 54 0.77 1.95 10.91
C VAL A 54 0.11 2.53 12.16
N THR A 55 0.83 3.41 12.85
CA THR A 55 0.36 4.02 14.08
C THR A 55 -0.36 5.35 13.83
N PHE A 56 -0.05 6.01 12.73
CA PHE A 56 -0.66 7.29 12.37
C PHE A 56 -0.43 7.58 10.90
N CYS A 57 -1.42 8.22 10.28
CA CYS A 57 -1.31 8.69 8.89
C CYS A 57 -1.94 10.07 8.80
N ASP A 58 -1.19 11.05 8.32
CA ASP A 58 -1.71 12.39 8.08
C ASP A 58 -1.97 12.61 6.58
N SER A 59 -2.29 13.84 6.18
CA SER A 59 -2.56 14.16 4.79
C SER A 59 -1.34 13.93 3.89
N SER A 60 -0.13 14.06 4.41
CA SER A 60 1.09 13.76 3.64
C SER A 60 1.17 12.28 3.32
N GLY A 61 0.85 11.42 4.29
CA GLY A 61 0.79 9.98 4.09
C GLY A 61 -0.27 9.61 3.06
N LEU A 62 -1.45 10.20 3.19
CA LEU A 62 -2.54 9.95 2.24
C LEU A 62 -2.17 10.37 0.82
N ASN A 63 -1.60 11.56 0.67
CA ASN A 63 -1.18 12.05 -0.65
C ASN A 63 -0.11 11.14 -1.26
N THR A 64 0.77 10.60 -0.45
CA THR A 64 1.76 9.65 -0.90
C THR A 64 1.10 8.37 -1.43
N LEU A 65 0.10 7.84 -0.73
CA LEU A 65 -0.65 6.67 -1.21
C LEU A 65 -1.32 6.94 -2.55
N ILE A 66 -1.89 8.13 -2.74
CA ILE A 66 -2.52 8.52 -3.99
C ILE A 66 -1.48 8.56 -5.13
N ARG A 67 -0.31 9.15 -4.87
CA ARG A 67 0.77 9.18 -5.87
C ARG A 67 1.26 7.78 -6.21
N LEU A 68 1.41 6.92 -5.20
CA LEU A 68 1.85 5.54 -5.41
C LEU A 68 0.84 4.74 -6.21
N ARG A 69 -0.45 4.95 -5.95
CA ARG A 69 -1.51 4.30 -6.74
C ARG A 69 -1.36 4.67 -8.22
N ARG A 70 -1.20 5.95 -8.49
CA ARG A 70 -1.02 6.42 -9.87
C ARG A 70 0.23 5.83 -10.51
N ARG A 71 1.32 5.77 -9.75
CA ARG A 71 2.59 5.24 -10.23
C ARG A 71 2.50 3.74 -10.55
N THR A 72 1.83 2.97 -9.72
CA THR A 72 1.62 1.54 -10.01
C THR A 72 0.74 1.34 -11.23
N GLN A 73 -0.27 2.16 -11.42
CA GLN A 73 -1.13 2.09 -12.61
C GLN A 73 -0.34 2.42 -13.88
N ASP A 74 0.56 3.38 -13.82
CA ASP A 74 1.39 3.76 -14.97
C ASP A 74 2.30 2.61 -15.43
N THR A 75 2.67 1.71 -14.52
CA THR A 75 3.47 0.53 -14.86
C THR A 75 2.63 -0.70 -15.19
N GLY A 76 1.31 -0.53 -15.28
CA GLY A 76 0.39 -1.62 -15.60
C GLY A 76 0.03 -2.52 -14.42
N GLY A 77 0.32 -2.07 -13.21
CA GLY A 77 0.05 -2.83 -12.00
C GLY A 77 -1.04 -2.23 -11.12
N ARG A 78 -0.98 -2.56 -9.84
CA ARG A 78 -1.97 -2.14 -8.85
C ARG A 78 -1.32 -1.84 -7.51
N LEU A 79 -1.92 -0.91 -6.78
CA LEU A 79 -1.65 -0.71 -5.36
C LEU A 79 -2.86 -1.20 -4.57
N ILE A 80 -2.61 -2.07 -3.62
CA ILE A 80 -3.64 -2.67 -2.77
C ILE A 80 -3.31 -2.35 -1.32
N LEU A 81 -4.31 -1.95 -0.55
CA LEU A 81 -4.17 -1.64 0.87
C LEU A 81 -4.79 -2.77 1.70
N ALA A 82 -4.04 -3.30 2.65
CA ALA A 82 -4.50 -4.33 3.57
C ALA A 82 -4.49 -3.80 4.99
N ALA A 83 -5.58 -4.00 5.71
CA ALA A 83 -5.73 -3.70 7.13
C ALA A 83 -5.36 -2.27 7.54
N PRO A 84 -5.87 -1.23 6.85
CA PRO A 84 -5.63 0.14 7.33
C PRO A 84 -6.23 0.31 8.73
N PRO A 85 -5.49 0.92 9.67
CA PRO A 85 -6.02 1.12 11.02
C PRO A 85 -7.22 2.09 11.02
N PRO A 86 -8.00 2.10 12.11
CA PRO A 86 -9.21 2.95 12.18
C PRO A 86 -8.96 4.43 11.90
N GLN A 87 -7.85 4.99 12.36
CA GLN A 87 -7.53 6.41 12.12
C GLN A 87 -7.33 6.66 10.62
N MET A 88 -6.63 5.76 9.94
CA MET A 88 -6.43 5.87 8.49
C MET A 88 -7.74 5.66 7.74
N MET A 89 -8.57 4.71 8.16
CA MET A 89 -9.88 4.49 7.55
C MET A 89 -10.77 5.72 7.66
N ARG A 90 -10.75 6.40 8.81
CA ARG A 90 -11.49 7.64 8.97
C ARG A 90 -10.99 8.72 8.03
N LEU A 91 -9.66 8.84 7.90
CA LEU A 91 -9.07 9.81 6.99
C LEU A 91 -9.48 9.54 5.55
N LEU A 92 -9.43 8.29 5.13
CA LEU A 92 -9.88 7.88 3.79
C LEU A 92 -11.35 8.22 3.56
N THR A 93 -12.19 7.98 4.54
CA THR A 93 -13.63 8.26 4.47
C THR A 93 -13.90 9.76 4.39
N ILE A 94 -13.29 10.54 5.27
CA ILE A 94 -13.51 12.00 5.34
C ILE A 94 -13.07 12.68 4.05
N THR A 95 -11.98 12.23 3.46
CA THR A 95 -11.46 12.82 2.22
C THR A 95 -12.14 12.28 0.97
N GLY A 96 -12.98 11.25 1.10
CA GLY A 96 -13.63 10.62 -0.05
C GLY A 96 -12.71 9.79 -0.91
N THR A 97 -11.50 9.48 -0.44
CA THR A 97 -10.51 8.74 -1.23
C THR A 97 -10.58 7.23 -1.04
N GLY A 98 -11.35 6.76 -0.05
CA GLY A 98 -11.46 5.32 0.20
C GLY A 98 -11.98 4.53 -1.00
N SER A 99 -12.83 5.15 -1.82
CA SER A 99 -13.42 4.49 -2.98
C SER A 99 -12.46 4.30 -4.15
N VAL A 100 -11.32 5.01 -4.16
CA VAL A 100 -10.34 4.85 -5.25
C VAL A 100 -9.31 3.77 -4.96
N PHE A 101 -9.22 3.30 -3.72
CA PHE A 101 -8.28 2.24 -3.35
C PHE A 101 -8.95 0.89 -3.24
N ALA A 102 -8.22 -0.16 -3.61
CA ALA A 102 -8.60 -1.54 -3.29
C ALA A 102 -8.18 -1.79 -1.84
N ILE A 103 -9.14 -1.92 -0.94
CA ILE A 103 -8.90 -2.06 0.50
C ILE A 103 -9.45 -3.39 0.99
N TYR A 104 -8.63 -4.13 1.74
CA TYR A 104 -9.01 -5.41 2.34
C TYR A 104 -8.73 -5.39 3.83
N GLY A 105 -9.46 -6.22 4.57
CA GLY A 105 -9.38 -6.24 6.03
C GLY A 105 -8.12 -6.89 6.58
N SER A 106 -7.40 -7.66 5.76
CA SER A 106 -6.17 -8.32 6.16
C SER A 106 -5.30 -8.61 4.96
N LEU A 107 -4.02 -8.89 5.21
CA LEU A 107 -3.10 -9.31 4.15
C LEU A 107 -3.56 -10.64 3.53
N ALA A 108 -4.02 -11.59 4.35
CA ALA A 108 -4.52 -12.87 3.86
C ALA A 108 -5.70 -12.67 2.91
N GLU A 109 -6.62 -11.79 3.27
CA GLU A 109 -7.78 -11.47 2.43
C GLU A 109 -7.36 -10.83 1.11
N ALA A 110 -6.37 -9.93 1.15
CA ALA A 110 -5.85 -9.32 -0.07
C ALA A 110 -5.26 -10.36 -1.02
N TRP A 111 -4.54 -11.35 -0.48
CA TRP A 111 -3.98 -12.44 -1.30
C TRP A 111 -5.08 -13.32 -1.90
N GLN A 112 -6.16 -13.56 -1.20
CA GLN A 112 -7.25 -14.42 -1.67
C GLN A 112 -8.03 -13.78 -2.81
N THR A 113 -8.25 -12.48 -2.73
CA THR A 113 -9.08 -11.76 -3.69
C THR A 113 -8.29 -11.18 -4.86
N HIS A 114 -6.96 -11.08 -4.72
CA HIS A 114 -6.07 -10.64 -5.77
C HIS A 114 -5.04 -11.73 -6.03
N PRO A 115 -5.40 -12.78 -6.77
CA PRO A 115 -4.43 -13.80 -7.17
C PRO A 115 -3.31 -13.15 -7.98
N ALA A 116 -2.18 -13.85 -8.05
CA ALA A 116 -1.00 -13.36 -8.75
C ALA A 116 -1.39 -12.78 -10.12
N PRO A 117 -0.81 -11.61 -10.51
CA PRO A 117 -1.21 -10.95 -11.77
C PRO A 117 -0.91 -11.75 -13.03
N ASP A 118 -0.07 -12.74 -12.95
CA ASP A 118 0.22 -13.66 -14.05
C ASP A 118 -0.84 -14.75 -14.18
N ALA A 119 -1.77 -14.85 -13.24
CA ALA A 119 -2.94 -15.70 -13.40
C ALA A 119 -3.83 -15.09 -14.49
N PRO A 120 -4.29 -15.88 -15.48
CA PRO A 120 -5.13 -15.33 -16.54
C PRO A 120 -6.40 -14.74 -15.92
N PRO A 121 -6.82 -13.56 -16.39
CA PRO A 121 -8.07 -13.00 -15.91
C PRO A 121 -9.21 -13.95 -16.27
N THR A 122 -9.95 -14.35 -15.26
CA THR A 122 -11.19 -15.07 -15.52
C THR A 122 -12.13 -14.10 -16.20
N ALA A 123 -12.44 -14.42 -17.40
CA ALA A 123 -13.39 -13.62 -18.16
C ALA A 123 -14.76 -13.67 -17.49
#